data_ad97df9e517cc5c4211fa87b781e5772
#
_entry.id   ad97df9e517cc5c4211fa87b781e5772
#
_cell.length_a   1.000
_cell.length_b   1.000
_cell.length_c   1.000
_cell.angle_alpha   90.00
_cell.angle_beta   90.00
_cell.angle_gamma   90.00
#
_symmetry.space_group_name_H-M   'P 1'
#
loop_
_entity.id
_entity.type
_entity.pdbx_description
1 polymer ?
#
loop_
_entity_poly.entity_id
_entity_poly.type
_entity_poly.pdbx_seq_one_letter_code
_entity_poly.pdbx_strand_id
1 'polypeptide(L)'
;MSYINRDSALAQAFWEKGYVEDCPIYDFHGHMHEMNGGYLPAGEPEQMLHTMKRAHIESFIFCSHLALYSAEIGERANLEPVRKYGKPLRAYLGVKSYDIDWERDRAALEENRDVYVGCKFLQDYFGVPLEDPRHTPYWEYLNEHKMLTLMHTWGGSSCDGADNVYKIAKTYPDVRLLCGHSIHGDWDRSIAIAQECPNVYLELTAVMDERGILERFVREVGSDRVVFGTDLPWFSTFYYIGAILEADITDDDRRNIFYRNGQRLLGEVGK
;
A
#
# COMPACT_ATOMS: atom_id res chain seq x y z
N MET A 1 -32.13 4.88 12.82
CA MET A 1 -30.98 3.96 12.98
C MET A 1 -29.75 4.79 13.21
N SER A 2 -28.92 4.45 14.19
CA SER A 2 -27.64 5.13 14.40
C SER A 2 -26.66 4.60 13.36
N TYR A 3 -26.06 5.48 12.57
CA TYR A 3 -25.01 5.13 11.60
C TYR A 3 -23.65 4.87 12.27
N ILE A 4 -23.55 5.02 13.57
CA ILE A 4 -22.34 4.76 14.34
C ILE A 4 -22.39 3.32 14.83
N ASN A 5 -21.32 2.56 14.55
CA ASN A 5 -21.17 1.21 15.09
C ASN A 5 -21.02 1.30 16.62
N ARG A 6 -22.14 1.15 17.34
CA ARG A 6 -22.18 1.28 18.80
C ARG A 6 -21.50 0.15 19.55
N ASP A 7 -21.28 -0.97 18.88
CA ASP A 7 -20.64 -2.15 19.47
C ASP A 7 -19.10 -2.09 19.35
N SER A 8 -18.58 -1.10 18.60
CA SER A 8 -17.14 -0.86 18.45
C SER A 8 -16.66 0.27 19.35
N ALA A 9 -15.80 -0.05 20.31
CA ALA A 9 -15.14 0.95 21.16
C ALA A 9 -14.21 1.86 20.34
N LEU A 10 -13.56 1.33 19.30
CA LEU A 10 -12.75 2.12 18.38
C LEU A 10 -13.58 3.14 17.61
N ALA A 11 -14.71 2.71 17.03
CA ALA A 11 -15.61 3.61 16.30
C ALA A 11 -16.15 4.72 17.21
N GLN A 12 -16.53 4.39 18.44
CA GLN A 12 -17.01 5.38 19.41
C GLN A 12 -15.91 6.40 19.76
N ALA A 13 -14.69 5.94 20.09
CA ALA A 13 -13.58 6.81 20.42
C ALA A 13 -13.22 7.73 19.24
N PHE A 14 -13.22 7.21 18.01
CA PHE A 14 -13.00 8.01 16.81
C PHE A 14 -14.07 9.11 16.64
N TRP A 15 -15.32 8.77 16.80
CA TRP A 15 -16.42 9.75 16.65
C TRP A 15 -16.44 10.82 17.73
N GLU A 16 -15.97 10.50 18.94
CA GLU A 16 -15.88 11.45 20.04
C GLU A 16 -14.69 12.39 19.93
N LYS A 17 -13.52 11.87 19.48
CA LYS A 17 -12.22 12.56 19.53
C LYS A 17 -11.67 12.92 18.16
N GLY A 18 -12.17 12.31 17.08
CA GLY A 18 -11.62 12.41 15.72
C GLY A 18 -10.40 11.50 15.47
N TYR A 19 -9.98 10.69 16.45
CA TYR A 19 -8.87 9.74 16.36
C TYR A 19 -8.97 8.68 17.46
N VAL A 20 -8.12 7.66 17.39
CA VAL A 20 -8.02 6.59 18.39
C VAL A 20 -6.60 6.51 18.94
N GLU A 21 -6.40 6.84 20.22
CA GLU A 21 -5.09 6.95 20.85
C GLU A 21 -4.32 5.62 20.92
N ASP A 22 -5.02 4.52 21.20
CA ASP A 22 -4.46 3.17 21.39
C ASP A 22 -4.48 2.31 20.12
N CYS A 23 -4.77 2.93 18.96
CA CYS A 23 -4.79 2.27 17.67
C CYS A 23 -4.04 3.13 16.63
N PRO A 24 -2.71 3.07 16.59
CA PRO A 24 -1.94 3.77 15.58
C PRO A 24 -2.31 3.26 14.17
N ILE A 25 -2.06 4.07 13.15
CA ILE A 25 -2.39 3.72 11.77
C ILE A 25 -1.10 3.62 10.95
N TYR A 26 -0.98 2.54 10.19
CA TYR A 26 0.11 2.26 9.26
C TYR A 26 -0.46 2.27 7.85
N ASP A 27 -0.14 3.29 7.08
CA ASP A 27 -0.63 3.47 5.71
C ASP A 27 0.41 2.98 4.71
N PHE A 28 0.06 1.94 3.95
CA PHE A 28 0.96 1.26 3.02
C PHE A 28 0.86 1.75 1.58
N HIS A 29 -0.07 2.66 1.30
CA HIS A 29 -0.28 3.14 -0.05
C HIS A 29 -0.44 4.65 -0.09
N GLY A 30 0.64 5.32 -0.39
CA GLY A 30 0.62 6.75 -0.58
C GLY A 30 1.57 7.25 -1.66
N HIS A 31 1.34 8.48 -2.04
CA HIS A 31 2.15 9.23 -2.98
C HIS A 31 2.50 10.59 -2.39
N MET A 32 3.58 11.19 -2.85
CA MET A 32 3.95 12.56 -2.52
C MET A 32 4.22 13.34 -3.78
N HIS A 33 4.21 14.66 -3.65
CA HIS A 33 4.45 15.66 -4.69
C HIS A 33 3.34 15.71 -5.74
N GLU A 34 3.45 16.70 -6.60
CA GLU A 34 2.50 16.89 -7.69
C GLU A 34 2.60 15.77 -8.74
N MET A 35 1.50 15.53 -9.42
CA MET A 35 1.45 14.71 -10.61
C MET A 35 0.97 15.53 -11.79
N ASN A 36 1.65 15.39 -12.94
CA ASN A 36 1.25 16.05 -14.16
C ASN A 36 -0.18 15.64 -14.57
N GLY A 37 -1.06 16.63 -14.73
CA GLY A 37 -2.46 16.40 -15.10
C GLY A 37 -3.41 16.09 -13.92
N GLY A 38 -2.91 16.00 -12.69
CA GLY A 38 -3.71 15.84 -11.48
C GLY A 38 -3.68 17.09 -10.60
N TYR A 39 -4.84 17.49 -10.07
CA TYR A 39 -4.89 18.53 -9.04
C TYR A 39 -4.79 17.89 -7.66
N LEU A 40 -3.62 17.99 -7.03
CA LEU A 40 -3.30 17.38 -5.74
C LEU A 40 -2.86 18.47 -4.74
N PRO A 41 -3.81 19.26 -4.19
CA PRO A 41 -3.51 20.47 -3.43
C PRO A 41 -2.75 20.25 -2.11
N ALA A 42 -2.63 19.02 -1.65
CA ALA A 42 -1.95 18.67 -0.40
C ALA A 42 -0.89 17.58 -0.59
N GLY A 43 -0.28 17.51 -1.78
CA GLY A 43 0.70 16.47 -2.13
C GLY A 43 2.13 16.74 -1.65
N GLU A 44 2.45 17.96 -1.21
CA GLU A 44 3.78 18.29 -0.72
C GLU A 44 4.06 17.67 0.66
N PRO A 45 5.31 17.26 0.95
CA PRO A 45 5.65 16.53 2.19
C PRO A 45 5.15 17.18 3.47
N GLU A 46 5.26 18.50 3.63
CA GLU A 46 4.79 19.21 4.81
C GLU A 46 3.27 19.12 4.99
N GLN A 47 2.52 19.21 3.89
CA GLN A 47 1.07 19.13 3.90
C GLN A 47 0.62 17.70 4.19
N MET A 48 1.32 16.71 3.63
CA MET A 48 1.08 15.29 3.88
C MET A 48 1.30 14.95 5.36
N LEU A 49 2.41 15.40 5.95
CA LEU A 49 2.70 15.23 7.38
C LEU A 49 1.64 15.90 8.27
N HIS A 50 1.14 17.06 7.86
CA HIS A 50 0.03 17.70 8.58
C HIS A 50 -1.23 16.83 8.56
N THR A 51 -1.56 16.25 7.41
CA THR A 51 -2.70 15.32 7.27
C THR A 51 -2.49 14.07 8.10
N MET A 52 -1.30 13.46 8.04
CA MET A 52 -0.95 12.29 8.84
C MET A 52 -1.10 12.56 10.34
N LYS A 53 -0.57 13.69 10.81
CA LYS A 53 -0.70 14.08 12.23
C LYS A 53 -2.15 14.22 12.67
N ARG A 54 -3.01 14.82 11.85
CA ARG A 54 -4.44 14.97 12.14
C ARG A 54 -5.19 13.64 12.18
N ALA A 55 -4.78 12.67 11.34
CA ALA A 55 -5.39 11.36 11.23
C ALA A 55 -4.71 10.30 12.13
N HIS A 56 -3.70 10.69 12.95
CA HIS A 56 -2.91 9.77 13.77
C HIS A 56 -2.26 8.64 12.98
N ILE A 57 -1.80 8.92 11.76
CA ILE A 57 -0.97 8.00 10.99
C ILE A 57 0.44 8.01 11.57
N GLU A 58 0.86 6.88 12.14
CA GLU A 58 2.18 6.72 12.74
C GLU A 58 3.25 6.32 11.72
N SER A 59 2.85 5.57 10.68
CA SER A 59 3.74 5.14 9.61
C SER A 59 3.06 5.31 8.26
N PHE A 60 3.78 5.90 7.32
CA PHE A 60 3.31 6.16 5.96
C PHE A 60 4.37 5.70 4.96
N ILE A 61 3.99 4.76 4.13
CA ILE A 61 4.86 4.21 3.10
C ILE A 61 4.38 4.72 1.74
N PHE A 62 5.25 5.42 1.04
CA PHE A 62 4.90 6.10 -0.19
C PHE A 62 5.86 5.81 -1.34
N CYS A 63 5.39 6.07 -2.55
CA CYS A 63 6.22 6.28 -3.72
C CYS A 63 5.89 7.66 -4.28
N SER A 64 6.86 8.55 -4.37
CA SER A 64 6.63 9.87 -4.96
C SER A 64 6.10 9.72 -6.39
N HIS A 65 5.15 10.56 -6.79
CA HIS A 65 4.70 10.62 -8.18
C HIS A 65 5.88 10.84 -9.14
N LEU A 66 6.85 11.65 -8.73
CA LEU A 66 8.06 11.89 -9.53
C LEU A 66 8.90 10.63 -9.72
N ALA A 67 8.88 9.71 -8.74
CA ALA A 67 9.60 8.44 -8.82
C ALA A 67 8.95 7.42 -9.77
N LEU A 68 7.70 7.63 -10.14
CA LEU A 68 7.02 6.82 -11.16
C LEU A 68 7.42 7.21 -12.59
N TYR A 69 7.94 8.43 -12.77
CA TYR A 69 8.20 8.99 -14.10
C TYR A 69 9.66 9.42 -14.35
N SER A 70 10.49 9.47 -13.32
CA SER A 70 11.90 9.86 -13.46
C SER A 70 12.76 9.13 -12.45
N ALA A 71 13.88 8.56 -12.88
CA ALA A 71 14.80 7.91 -11.97
C ALA A 71 15.50 8.91 -11.05
N GLU A 72 16.21 9.88 -11.63
CA GLU A 72 17.05 10.83 -10.88
C GLU A 72 16.23 11.76 -9.97
N ILE A 73 15.20 12.41 -10.51
CA ILE A 73 14.36 13.31 -9.72
C ILE A 73 13.54 12.50 -8.70
N GLY A 74 13.06 11.33 -9.11
CA GLY A 74 12.22 10.48 -8.29
C GLY A 74 12.95 9.86 -7.11
N GLU A 75 14.20 9.44 -7.29
CA GLU A 75 15.00 8.94 -6.16
C GLU A 75 15.14 10.03 -5.10
N ARG A 76 15.55 11.24 -5.48
CA ARG A 76 15.65 12.37 -4.57
C ARG A 76 14.31 12.67 -3.89
N ALA A 77 13.21 12.67 -4.63
CA ALA A 77 11.86 12.92 -4.11
C ALA A 77 11.38 11.87 -3.10
N ASN A 78 11.87 10.63 -3.18
CA ASN A 78 11.64 9.61 -2.18
C ASN A 78 12.56 9.78 -0.96
N LEU A 79 13.84 10.06 -1.16
CA LEU A 79 14.85 10.10 -0.09
C LEU A 79 14.74 11.35 0.79
N GLU A 80 14.57 12.53 0.20
CA GLU A 80 14.59 13.80 0.94
C GLU A 80 13.53 13.88 2.05
N PRO A 81 12.24 13.53 1.82
CA PRO A 81 11.23 13.56 2.90
C PRO A 81 11.57 12.59 4.03
N VAL A 82 12.00 11.37 3.71
CA VAL A 82 12.33 10.38 4.74
C VAL A 82 13.54 10.82 5.55
N ARG A 83 14.59 11.35 4.92
CA ARG A 83 15.78 11.85 5.62
C ARG A 83 15.48 13.10 6.45
N LYS A 84 14.60 13.98 5.97
CA LYS A 84 14.24 15.22 6.68
C LYS A 84 13.32 14.97 7.89
N TYR A 85 12.34 14.09 7.75
CA TYR A 85 11.27 13.92 8.74
C TYR A 85 11.37 12.61 9.54
N GLY A 86 12.19 11.67 9.09
CA GLY A 86 12.50 10.45 9.82
C GLY A 86 11.38 9.40 9.81
N LYS A 87 11.29 8.68 10.93
CA LYS A 87 10.55 7.43 11.07
C LYS A 87 9.08 7.35 10.64
N PRO A 88 8.23 8.39 10.65
CA PRO A 88 6.87 8.21 10.14
C PRO A 88 6.86 7.90 8.64
N LEU A 89 7.96 8.15 7.94
CA LEU A 89 8.06 7.96 6.49
C LEU A 89 8.99 6.83 6.10
N ARG A 90 8.54 6.05 5.13
CA ARG A 90 9.34 5.07 4.37
C ARG A 90 8.92 5.16 2.91
N ALA A 91 9.74 4.63 2.01
CA ALA A 91 9.44 4.72 0.58
C ALA A 91 9.51 3.36 -0.13
N TYR A 92 8.82 3.30 -1.26
CA TYR A 92 9.04 2.29 -2.29
C TYR A 92 9.88 2.88 -3.42
N LEU A 93 10.81 2.11 -3.97
CA LEU A 93 11.43 2.43 -5.23
C LEU A 93 10.43 2.21 -6.37
N GLY A 94 10.19 3.23 -7.20
CA GLY A 94 9.28 3.12 -8.35
C GLY A 94 9.95 2.38 -9.51
N VAL A 95 9.37 1.26 -9.95
CA VAL A 95 9.85 0.51 -11.13
C VAL A 95 9.21 1.07 -12.38
N LYS A 96 10.03 1.65 -13.25
CA LYS A 96 9.63 2.35 -14.48
C LYS A 96 9.90 1.48 -15.70
N SER A 97 8.89 0.87 -16.30
CA SER A 97 9.07 -0.10 -17.39
C SER A 97 9.67 0.47 -18.67
N TYR A 98 9.68 1.79 -18.83
CA TYR A 98 10.33 2.49 -19.96
C TYR A 98 11.77 2.96 -19.68
N ASP A 99 12.22 2.91 -18.40
CA ASP A 99 13.55 3.34 -17.97
C ASP A 99 14.11 2.32 -16.96
N ILE A 100 14.21 1.06 -17.40
CA ILE A 100 14.75 -0.02 -16.60
C ILE A 100 16.26 0.03 -16.64
N ASP A 101 16.86 0.24 -15.47
CA ASP A 101 18.29 0.10 -15.23
C ASP A 101 18.47 -0.62 -13.88
N TRP A 102 18.58 -1.93 -13.95
CA TRP A 102 18.63 -2.76 -12.75
C TRP A 102 19.83 -2.44 -11.85
N GLU A 103 21.00 -2.18 -12.41
CA GLU A 103 22.20 -1.91 -11.62
C GLU A 103 22.07 -0.59 -10.84
N ARG A 104 21.53 0.45 -11.47
CA ARG A 104 21.21 1.72 -10.81
C ARG A 104 20.16 1.52 -9.70
N ASP A 105 19.07 0.85 -10.00
CA ASP A 105 17.94 0.70 -9.08
C ASP A 105 18.29 -0.24 -7.92
N ARG A 106 19.12 -1.27 -8.16
CA ARG A 106 19.69 -2.13 -7.12
C ARG A 106 20.60 -1.34 -6.18
N ALA A 107 21.51 -0.54 -6.74
CA ALA A 107 22.38 0.31 -5.92
C ALA A 107 21.56 1.26 -5.04
N ALA A 108 20.51 1.90 -5.57
CA ALA A 108 19.62 2.74 -4.80
C ALA A 108 18.94 2.00 -3.64
N LEU A 109 18.46 0.77 -3.86
CA LEU A 109 17.87 -0.08 -2.82
C LEU A 109 18.91 -0.44 -1.73
N GLU A 110 20.14 -0.83 -2.13
CA GLU A 110 21.18 -1.27 -1.21
C GLU A 110 21.77 -0.13 -0.37
N GLU A 111 21.98 1.02 -0.98
CA GLU A 111 22.54 2.21 -0.31
C GLU A 111 21.53 2.91 0.61
N ASN A 112 20.22 2.73 0.39
CA ASN A 112 19.16 3.39 1.13
C ASN A 112 18.18 2.39 1.79
N ARG A 113 18.70 1.31 2.38
CA ARG A 113 17.88 0.28 3.08
C ARG A 113 17.11 0.83 4.28
N ASP A 114 17.55 1.94 4.84
CA ASP A 114 16.87 2.66 5.92
C ASP A 114 15.65 3.45 5.41
N VAL A 115 15.56 3.69 4.10
CA VAL A 115 14.46 4.40 3.44
C VAL A 115 13.54 3.45 2.71
N TYR A 116 14.09 2.61 1.82
CA TYR A 116 13.29 1.72 0.97
C TYR A 116 12.86 0.44 1.69
N VAL A 117 11.56 0.15 1.64
CA VAL A 117 10.99 -1.10 2.13
C VAL A 117 10.77 -2.13 1.03
N GLY A 118 10.89 -1.71 -0.23
CA GLY A 118 10.69 -2.51 -1.42
C GLY A 118 10.38 -1.66 -2.64
N CYS A 119 9.59 -2.20 -3.58
CA CYS A 119 9.30 -1.55 -4.85
C CYS A 119 7.81 -1.24 -5.05
N LYS A 120 7.52 -0.22 -5.87
CA LYS A 120 6.19 0.08 -6.42
C LYS A 120 6.17 -0.25 -7.90
N PHE A 121 5.17 -1.05 -8.31
CA PHE A 121 4.84 -1.33 -9.71
C PHE A 121 3.52 -0.65 -10.08
N LEU A 122 3.48 -0.02 -11.27
CA LEU A 122 2.32 0.71 -11.82
C LEU A 122 2.13 0.30 -13.29
N GLN A 123 1.95 -0.99 -13.53
CA GLN A 123 2.17 -1.60 -14.84
C GLN A 123 1.07 -1.31 -15.86
N ASP A 124 -0.16 -1.16 -15.41
CA ASP A 124 -1.27 -0.80 -16.28
C ASP A 124 -1.03 0.56 -16.98
N TYR A 125 -0.44 1.52 -16.26
CA TYR A 125 -0.10 2.85 -16.80
C TYR A 125 1.05 2.81 -17.81
N PHE A 126 1.89 1.79 -17.77
CA PHE A 126 3.02 1.62 -18.70
C PHE A 126 2.71 0.66 -19.85
N GLY A 127 1.57 -0.05 -19.80
CA GLY A 127 1.20 -1.04 -20.79
C GLY A 127 2.16 -2.23 -20.85
N VAL A 128 2.81 -2.58 -19.72
CA VAL A 128 3.82 -3.63 -19.62
C VAL A 128 3.43 -4.59 -18.50
N PRO A 129 3.23 -5.88 -18.75
CA PRO A 129 2.83 -6.84 -17.71
C PRO A 129 3.83 -6.95 -16.55
N LEU A 130 3.31 -7.26 -15.34
CA LEU A 130 4.14 -7.50 -14.16
C LEU A 130 5.25 -8.54 -14.39
N GLU A 131 4.95 -9.57 -15.15
CA GLU A 131 5.86 -10.67 -15.48
C GLU A 131 6.73 -10.43 -16.73
N ASP A 132 6.80 -9.19 -17.24
CA ASP A 132 7.75 -8.88 -18.34
C ASP A 132 9.17 -9.29 -17.94
N PRO A 133 9.93 -9.96 -18.81
CA PRO A 133 11.29 -10.44 -18.48
C PRO A 133 12.24 -9.35 -17.98
N ARG A 134 12.01 -8.09 -18.33
CA ARG A 134 12.82 -6.96 -17.85
C ARG A 134 12.66 -6.72 -16.34
N HIS A 135 11.53 -7.17 -15.76
CA HIS A 135 11.27 -7.07 -14.32
C HIS A 135 11.86 -8.23 -13.53
N THR A 136 12.31 -9.30 -14.17
CA THR A 136 12.83 -10.51 -13.49
C THR A 136 13.89 -10.19 -12.44
N PRO A 137 14.93 -9.35 -12.69
CA PRO A 137 15.93 -9.06 -11.68
C PRO A 137 15.36 -8.37 -10.42
N TYR A 138 14.32 -7.54 -10.58
CA TYR A 138 13.64 -6.93 -9.44
C TYR A 138 12.89 -7.98 -8.61
N TRP A 139 12.14 -8.86 -9.26
CA TRP A 139 11.39 -9.90 -8.57
C TRP A 139 12.30 -10.88 -7.84
N GLU A 140 13.41 -11.29 -8.45
CA GLU A 140 14.41 -12.16 -7.83
C GLU A 140 15.01 -11.50 -6.58
N TYR A 141 15.41 -10.24 -6.67
CA TYR A 141 15.98 -9.49 -5.55
C TYR A 141 14.94 -9.29 -4.41
N LEU A 142 13.72 -8.89 -4.75
CA LEU A 142 12.64 -8.71 -3.79
C LEU A 142 12.30 -10.03 -3.08
N ASN A 143 12.35 -11.15 -3.80
CA ASN A 143 12.12 -12.49 -3.26
C ASN A 143 13.24 -12.92 -2.32
N GLU A 144 14.50 -12.78 -2.73
CA GLU A 144 15.69 -13.11 -1.92
C GLU A 144 15.72 -12.33 -0.61
N HIS A 145 15.38 -11.04 -0.67
CA HIS A 145 15.41 -10.14 0.49
C HIS A 145 14.08 -10.03 1.23
N LYS A 146 13.06 -10.79 0.84
CA LYS A 146 11.70 -10.81 1.44
C LYS A 146 11.12 -9.41 1.60
N MET A 147 11.28 -8.58 0.58
CA MET A 147 10.86 -7.18 0.62
C MET A 147 9.38 -7.02 0.33
N LEU A 148 8.84 -5.86 0.69
CA LEU A 148 7.49 -5.45 0.34
C LEU A 148 7.44 -5.05 -1.14
N THR A 149 6.31 -5.31 -1.77
CA THR A 149 6.04 -4.78 -3.11
C THR A 149 4.62 -4.30 -3.17
N LEU A 150 4.44 -3.00 -3.40
CA LEU A 150 3.13 -2.43 -3.68
C LEU A 150 2.91 -2.44 -5.20
N MET A 151 1.96 -3.24 -5.65
CA MET A 151 1.53 -3.29 -7.04
C MET A 151 0.23 -2.51 -7.21
N HIS A 152 0.13 -1.65 -8.22
CA HIS A 152 -1.19 -1.29 -8.73
C HIS A 152 -1.84 -2.56 -9.28
N THR A 153 -3.10 -2.81 -8.93
CA THR A 153 -3.81 -3.99 -9.43
C THR A 153 -5.26 -3.66 -9.75
N TRP A 154 -5.73 -4.05 -10.94
CA TRP A 154 -7.07 -3.71 -11.40
C TRP A 154 -7.73 -4.86 -12.14
N GLY A 155 -8.98 -5.15 -11.82
CA GLY A 155 -9.75 -6.20 -12.48
C GLY A 155 -9.89 -5.92 -13.98
N GLY A 156 -9.61 -6.95 -14.80
CA GLY A 156 -9.63 -6.83 -16.24
C GLY A 156 -8.37 -6.23 -16.88
N SER A 157 -7.41 -5.73 -16.11
CA SER A 157 -6.10 -5.31 -16.65
C SER A 157 -5.32 -6.51 -17.19
N SER A 158 -4.73 -6.34 -18.37
CA SER A 158 -3.81 -7.33 -18.97
C SER A 158 -2.38 -7.20 -18.43
N CYS A 159 -2.08 -6.15 -17.65
CA CYS A 159 -0.74 -5.85 -17.19
C CYS A 159 -0.55 -6.15 -15.69
N ASP A 160 -1.58 -5.95 -14.87
CA ASP A 160 -1.55 -6.11 -13.42
C ASP A 160 -2.86 -6.67 -12.83
N GLY A 161 -3.61 -7.38 -13.66
CA GLY A 161 -4.83 -8.08 -13.26
C GLY A 161 -4.58 -9.38 -12.49
N ALA A 162 -5.65 -10.12 -12.22
CA ALA A 162 -5.62 -11.31 -11.39
C ALA A 162 -4.62 -12.38 -11.86
N ASP A 163 -4.53 -12.64 -13.18
CA ASP A 163 -3.63 -13.65 -13.73
C ASP A 163 -2.16 -13.25 -13.57
N ASN A 164 -1.84 -11.95 -13.75
CA ASN A 164 -0.49 -11.42 -13.56
C ASN A 164 -0.08 -11.53 -12.08
N VAL A 165 -0.95 -11.09 -11.17
CA VAL A 165 -0.72 -11.19 -9.72
C VAL A 165 -0.50 -12.63 -9.27
N TYR A 166 -1.37 -13.55 -9.72
CA TYR A 166 -1.26 -14.97 -9.39
C TYR A 166 0.07 -15.56 -9.84
N LYS A 167 0.49 -15.28 -11.09
CA LYS A 167 1.74 -15.75 -11.66
C LYS A 167 2.96 -15.25 -10.86
N ILE A 168 3.00 -13.95 -10.52
CA ILE A 168 4.05 -13.37 -9.67
C ILE A 168 4.06 -14.01 -8.28
N ALA A 169 2.89 -14.14 -7.64
CA ALA A 169 2.78 -14.70 -6.29
C ALA A 169 3.29 -16.14 -6.19
N LYS A 170 3.03 -16.95 -7.22
CA LYS A 170 3.49 -18.35 -7.27
C LYS A 170 4.97 -18.47 -7.62
N THR A 171 5.48 -17.58 -8.49
CA THR A 171 6.89 -17.62 -8.93
C THR A 171 7.84 -17.10 -7.84
N TYR A 172 7.40 -16.11 -7.05
CA TYR A 172 8.22 -15.43 -6.06
C TYR A 172 7.53 -15.47 -4.67
N PRO A 173 7.51 -16.64 -4.01
CA PRO A 173 6.70 -16.87 -2.82
C PRO A 173 7.18 -16.15 -1.56
N ASP A 174 8.41 -15.65 -1.52
CA ASP A 174 8.97 -14.92 -0.39
C ASP A 174 8.78 -13.39 -0.49
N VAL A 175 8.39 -12.86 -1.65
CA VAL A 175 7.99 -11.45 -1.80
C VAL A 175 6.69 -11.20 -1.06
N ARG A 176 6.59 -10.12 -0.30
CA ARG A 176 5.33 -9.70 0.33
C ARG A 176 4.59 -8.77 -0.61
N LEU A 177 3.58 -9.32 -1.28
CA LEU A 177 2.83 -8.65 -2.35
C LEU A 177 1.63 -7.91 -1.76
N LEU A 178 1.67 -6.59 -1.78
CA LEU A 178 0.54 -5.74 -1.46
C LEU A 178 -0.21 -5.45 -2.76
N CYS A 179 -1.39 -6.05 -2.92
CA CYS A 179 -2.26 -5.80 -4.06
C CYS A 179 -2.97 -4.46 -3.86
N GLY A 180 -2.35 -3.37 -4.29
CA GLY A 180 -2.97 -2.05 -4.28
C GLY A 180 -4.31 -2.10 -5.01
N HIS A 181 -5.36 -1.63 -4.37
CA HIS A 181 -6.76 -1.73 -4.82
C HIS A 181 -7.34 -3.16 -4.82
N SER A 182 -6.62 -4.15 -4.28
CA SER A 182 -7.08 -5.55 -4.16
C SER A 182 -7.63 -6.15 -5.45
N ILE A 183 -6.99 -5.89 -6.61
CA ILE A 183 -7.47 -6.30 -7.94
C ILE A 183 -8.90 -5.77 -8.17
N HIS A 184 -9.08 -4.45 -8.04
CA HIS A 184 -10.36 -3.74 -7.99
C HIS A 184 -11.40 -4.28 -8.97
N GLY A 185 -12.58 -4.64 -8.45
CA GLY A 185 -13.71 -5.14 -9.23
C GLY A 185 -13.66 -6.64 -9.56
N ASP A 186 -12.53 -7.34 -9.32
CA ASP A 186 -12.44 -8.80 -9.47
C ASP A 186 -12.26 -9.47 -8.08
N TRP A 187 -13.24 -9.23 -7.21
CA TRP A 187 -13.17 -9.62 -5.80
C TRP A 187 -13.07 -11.12 -5.58
N ASP A 188 -13.74 -11.94 -6.43
CA ASP A 188 -13.69 -13.40 -6.32
C ASP A 188 -12.27 -13.93 -6.57
N ARG A 189 -11.61 -13.42 -7.61
CA ARG A 189 -10.24 -13.79 -7.93
C ARG A 189 -9.26 -13.26 -6.89
N SER A 190 -9.46 -12.04 -6.43
CA SER A 190 -8.67 -11.43 -5.36
C SER A 190 -8.64 -12.29 -4.09
N ILE A 191 -9.82 -12.73 -3.65
CA ILE A 191 -9.98 -13.62 -2.50
C ILE A 191 -9.32 -14.98 -2.73
N ALA A 192 -9.59 -15.62 -3.89
CA ALA A 192 -9.03 -16.92 -4.23
C ALA A 192 -7.48 -16.88 -4.24
N ILE A 193 -6.90 -15.83 -4.83
CA ILE A 193 -5.45 -15.65 -4.87
C ILE A 193 -4.89 -15.46 -3.45
N ALA A 194 -5.51 -14.63 -2.61
CA ALA A 194 -5.07 -14.41 -1.25
C ALA A 194 -5.17 -15.69 -0.39
N GLN A 195 -6.17 -16.54 -0.61
CA GLN A 195 -6.30 -17.84 0.06
C GLN A 195 -5.21 -18.84 -0.38
N GLU A 196 -4.88 -18.86 -1.67
CA GLU A 196 -3.91 -19.81 -2.23
C GLU A 196 -2.45 -19.36 -2.08
N CYS A 197 -2.21 -18.05 -2.03
CA CYS A 197 -0.88 -17.46 -2.00
C CYS A 197 -0.64 -16.72 -0.66
N PRO A 198 0.06 -17.32 0.31
CA PRO A 198 0.25 -16.73 1.64
C PRO A 198 1.07 -15.44 1.66
N ASN A 199 1.76 -15.11 0.60
CA ASN A 199 2.54 -13.89 0.41
C ASN A 199 1.74 -12.71 -0.17
N VAL A 200 0.44 -12.89 -0.50
CA VAL A 200 -0.43 -11.84 -1.05
C VAL A 200 -1.23 -11.18 0.07
N TYR A 201 -1.27 -9.87 0.11
CA TYR A 201 -2.03 -9.04 1.04
C TYR A 201 -3.00 -8.15 0.25
N LEU A 202 -4.23 -8.04 0.74
CA LEU A 202 -5.27 -7.22 0.15
C LEU A 202 -5.16 -5.80 0.73
N GLU A 203 -4.90 -4.83 -0.12
CA GLU A 203 -4.76 -3.42 0.27
C GLU A 203 -6.04 -2.65 -0.10
N LEU A 204 -6.52 -1.80 0.81
CA LEU A 204 -7.89 -1.31 0.83
C LEU A 204 -8.15 -0.04 0.02
N THR A 205 -7.16 0.56 -0.59
CA THR A 205 -7.40 1.74 -1.45
C THR A 205 -8.37 1.42 -2.58
N ALA A 206 -9.34 2.30 -2.82
CA ALA A 206 -10.42 2.16 -3.81
C ALA A 206 -11.37 0.94 -3.60
N VAL A 207 -11.21 0.18 -2.51
CA VAL A 207 -12.09 -0.96 -2.18
C VAL A 207 -13.34 -0.49 -1.43
N MET A 208 -13.19 0.56 -0.63
CA MET A 208 -14.20 1.02 0.33
C MET A 208 -15.39 1.78 -0.31
N ASP A 209 -15.39 1.97 -1.61
CA ASP A 209 -16.52 2.48 -2.39
C ASP A 209 -17.61 1.40 -2.64
N GLU A 210 -17.25 0.11 -2.48
CA GLU A 210 -18.17 -1.01 -2.57
C GLU A 210 -18.45 -1.61 -1.18
N ARG A 211 -19.66 -1.40 -0.67
CA ARG A 211 -20.04 -1.85 0.66
C ARG A 211 -20.10 -3.37 0.78
N GLY A 212 -19.54 -3.89 1.88
CA GLY A 212 -19.53 -5.33 2.18
C GLY A 212 -18.30 -6.09 1.69
N ILE A 213 -17.45 -5.46 0.88
CA ILE A 213 -16.23 -6.12 0.39
C ILE A 213 -15.19 -6.28 1.50
N LEU A 214 -15.02 -5.31 2.38
CA LEU A 214 -14.13 -5.44 3.53
C LEU A 214 -14.55 -6.60 4.44
N GLU A 215 -15.84 -6.66 4.79
CA GLU A 215 -16.39 -7.74 5.60
C GLU A 215 -16.19 -9.11 4.93
N ARG A 216 -16.29 -9.14 3.61
CA ARG A 216 -16.04 -10.34 2.82
C ARG A 216 -14.55 -10.75 2.87
N PHE A 217 -13.62 -9.81 2.72
CA PHE A 217 -12.18 -10.08 2.84
C PHE A 217 -11.84 -10.62 4.23
N VAL A 218 -12.33 -9.99 5.28
CA VAL A 218 -12.11 -10.43 6.66
C VAL A 218 -12.65 -11.84 6.89
N ARG A 219 -13.87 -12.12 6.43
CA ARG A 219 -14.51 -13.42 6.61
C ARG A 219 -13.85 -14.55 5.82
N GLU A 220 -13.43 -14.29 4.56
CA GLU A 220 -12.99 -15.33 3.64
C GLU A 220 -11.46 -15.49 3.59
N VAL A 221 -10.70 -14.43 3.91
CA VAL A 221 -9.24 -14.44 3.88
C VAL A 221 -8.64 -14.31 5.28
N GLY A 222 -9.27 -13.51 6.14
CA GLY A 222 -8.77 -13.16 7.46
C GLY A 222 -8.20 -11.73 7.51
N SER A 223 -8.46 -11.03 8.63
CA SER A 223 -8.01 -9.64 8.81
C SER A 223 -6.49 -9.49 8.89
N ASP A 224 -5.76 -10.55 9.20
CA ASP A 224 -4.29 -10.60 9.22
C ASP A 224 -3.64 -10.50 7.83
N ARG A 225 -4.46 -10.60 6.78
CA ARG A 225 -4.04 -10.52 5.37
C ARG A 225 -4.56 -9.25 4.67
N VAL A 226 -5.20 -8.35 5.41
CA VAL A 226 -5.73 -7.08 4.90
C VAL A 226 -4.90 -5.93 5.45
N VAL A 227 -4.47 -5.00 4.60
CA VAL A 227 -3.65 -3.86 5.00
C VAL A 227 -4.32 -2.53 4.63
N PHE A 228 -4.10 -1.55 5.49
CA PHE A 228 -4.61 -0.20 5.29
C PHE A 228 -3.77 0.56 4.27
N GLY A 229 -4.44 1.27 3.38
CA GLY A 229 -3.87 2.23 2.47
C GLY A 229 -4.90 3.26 2.03
N THR A 230 -4.44 4.42 1.65
CA THR A 230 -5.32 5.55 1.31
C THR A 230 -5.12 6.12 -0.08
N ASP A 231 -3.99 5.83 -0.73
CA ASP A 231 -3.57 6.51 -1.96
C ASP A 231 -3.50 8.04 -1.78
N LEU A 232 -3.23 8.49 -0.53
CA LEU A 232 -3.05 9.93 -0.25
C LEU A 232 -1.94 10.49 -1.15
N PRO A 233 -2.10 11.60 -1.84
CA PRO A 233 -3.11 12.65 -1.67
C PRO A 233 -4.34 12.55 -2.60
N TRP A 234 -4.54 11.44 -3.32
CA TRP A 234 -5.69 11.26 -4.21
C TRP A 234 -7.02 11.20 -3.47
N PHE A 235 -7.02 10.53 -2.32
CA PHE A 235 -8.24 10.32 -1.53
C PHE A 235 -8.09 10.83 -0.10
N SER A 236 -9.21 11.02 0.58
CA SER A 236 -9.24 11.45 1.96
C SER A 236 -8.94 10.30 2.92
N THR A 237 -7.92 10.46 3.75
CA THR A 237 -7.59 9.52 4.83
C THR A 237 -8.78 9.26 5.77
N PHE A 238 -9.53 10.31 6.13
CA PHE A 238 -10.69 10.17 7.02
C PHE A 238 -11.83 9.36 6.41
N TYR A 239 -11.97 9.37 5.08
CA TYR A 239 -12.92 8.51 4.39
C TYR A 239 -12.60 7.04 4.63
N TYR A 240 -11.35 6.62 4.42
CA TYR A 240 -10.95 5.23 4.62
C TYR A 240 -11.00 4.78 6.07
N ILE A 241 -10.53 5.62 7.00
CA ILE A 241 -10.62 5.34 8.43
C ILE A 241 -12.09 5.17 8.84
N GLY A 242 -12.96 6.09 8.45
CA GLY A 242 -14.38 6.04 8.78
C GLY A 242 -15.09 4.81 8.20
N ALA A 243 -14.78 4.44 6.96
CA ALA A 243 -15.35 3.27 6.30
C ALA A 243 -14.96 1.95 7.01
N ILE A 244 -13.71 1.82 7.46
CA ILE A 244 -13.26 0.65 8.24
C ILE A 244 -13.91 0.61 9.63
N LEU A 245 -14.08 1.76 10.27
CA LEU A 245 -14.76 1.84 11.57
C LEU A 245 -16.26 1.52 11.47
N GLU A 246 -16.89 1.80 10.32
CA GLU A 246 -18.30 1.48 10.06
C GLU A 246 -18.51 0.00 9.70
N ALA A 247 -17.53 -0.69 9.12
CA ALA A 247 -17.64 -2.06 8.65
C ALA A 247 -18.09 -3.03 9.78
N ASP A 248 -18.86 -4.07 9.42
CA ASP A 248 -19.32 -5.11 10.35
C ASP A 248 -18.22 -6.17 10.60
N ILE A 249 -17.18 -5.74 11.31
CA ILE A 249 -16.03 -6.54 11.72
C ILE A 249 -15.71 -6.27 13.19
N THR A 250 -14.86 -7.08 13.81
CA THR A 250 -14.47 -6.87 15.21
C THR A 250 -13.43 -5.75 15.37
N ASP A 251 -13.29 -5.22 16.60
CA ASP A 251 -12.23 -4.26 16.90
C ASP A 251 -10.82 -4.87 16.80
N ASP A 252 -10.69 -6.18 17.00
CA ASP A 252 -9.42 -6.88 16.74
C ASP A 252 -9.09 -6.96 15.26
N ASP A 253 -10.08 -7.15 14.38
CA ASP A 253 -9.90 -7.07 12.93
C ASP A 253 -9.46 -5.68 12.51
N ARG A 254 -10.11 -4.63 13.06
CA ARG A 254 -9.72 -3.23 12.81
C ARG A 254 -8.28 -2.96 13.22
N ARG A 255 -7.86 -3.44 14.40
CA ARG A 255 -6.47 -3.29 14.85
C ARG A 255 -5.48 -4.05 13.96
N ASN A 256 -5.85 -5.23 13.47
CA ASN A 256 -5.02 -5.96 12.51
C ASN A 256 -4.81 -5.13 11.24
N ILE A 257 -5.90 -4.60 10.68
CA ILE A 257 -5.89 -3.80 9.45
C ILE A 257 -5.13 -2.47 9.64
N PHE A 258 -5.43 -1.73 10.72
CA PHE A 258 -4.84 -0.41 10.92
C PHE A 258 -3.34 -0.46 11.24
N TYR A 259 -2.86 -1.43 12.04
CA TYR A 259 -1.45 -1.38 12.45
C TYR A 259 -0.74 -2.72 12.70
N ARG A 260 -1.40 -3.76 13.23
CA ARG A 260 -0.67 -4.99 13.63
C ARG A 260 -0.01 -5.67 12.43
N ASN A 261 -0.73 -5.75 11.30
CA ASN A 261 -0.16 -6.27 10.06
C ASN A 261 1.00 -5.41 9.57
N GLY A 262 0.83 -4.08 9.67
CA GLY A 262 1.88 -3.13 9.32
C GLY A 262 3.14 -3.29 10.16
N GLN A 263 3.01 -3.39 11.47
CA GLN A 263 4.14 -3.62 12.36
C GLN A 263 4.87 -4.93 12.04
N ARG A 264 4.10 -6.01 11.79
CA ARG A 264 4.66 -7.31 11.40
C ARG A 264 5.41 -7.21 10.08
N LEU A 265 4.78 -6.66 9.05
CA LEU A 265 5.35 -6.55 7.70
C LEU A 265 6.63 -5.71 7.69
N LEU A 266 6.64 -4.55 8.35
CA LEU A 266 7.83 -3.69 8.45
C LEU A 266 8.92 -4.29 9.35
N GLY A 267 8.53 -5.02 10.41
CA GLY A 267 9.46 -5.71 11.29
C GLY A 267 10.17 -6.90 10.66
N GLU A 268 9.64 -7.42 9.55
CA GLU A 268 10.17 -8.57 8.83
C GLU A 268 10.96 -8.22 7.55
N VAL A 269 10.91 -6.95 7.11
CA VAL A 269 11.68 -6.52 5.93
C VAL A 269 13.18 -6.73 6.14
N GLY A 270 13.80 -7.47 5.23
CA GLY A 270 15.24 -7.73 5.26
C GLY A 270 15.72 -8.76 6.29
N LYS A 271 14.80 -9.58 6.85
CA LYS A 271 15.15 -10.70 7.76
C LYS A 271 15.22 -12.04 7.03
#